data_119236713dfb8cba4ccf76a43eb019fb
#
_entry.id   119236713dfb8cba4ccf76a43eb019fb
#
_cell.length_a   1.000
_cell.length_b   1.000
_cell.length_c   1.000
_cell.angle_alpha   90.00
_cell.angle_beta   90.00
_cell.angle_gamma   90.00
#
_symmetry.space_group_name_H-M   'P 1'
#
loop_
_entity.id
_entity.type
_entity.pdbx_description
1 polymer ?
#
loop_
_entity_poly.entity_id
_entity_poly.type
_entity_poly.pdbx_seq_one_letter_code
_entity_poly.pdbx_strand_id
1 'polypeptide(L)'
;MTKVKNLNGTSDNDPRSKGYPTWKAFWEAKTGREFDDCSCKGCTASATVGAHVQKADSSDRKWYIVPLCRACNKKGKEEVFEVRDNDLVAVNS
;
A
#
# COMPACT_ATOMS: atom_id res chain seq x y z
N MET A 1 0.71 11.90 8.34
CA MET A 1 0.27 10.48 8.17
C MET A 1 -1.14 10.47 7.63
N THR A 2 -1.45 9.50 6.80
CA THR A 2 -2.78 9.35 6.20
C THR A 2 -3.45 8.11 6.76
N LYS A 3 -4.70 8.24 7.17
CA LYS A 3 -5.49 7.09 7.64
C LYS A 3 -5.96 6.29 6.44
N VAL A 4 -5.71 4.99 6.49
CA VAL A 4 -6.07 4.06 5.41
C VAL A 4 -6.65 2.79 6.00
N LYS A 5 -7.24 1.99 5.12
CA LYS A 5 -7.69 0.64 5.46
C LYS A 5 -7.32 -0.30 4.31
N ASN A 6 -7.05 -1.55 4.66
CA ASN A 6 -6.71 -2.56 3.67
C ASN A 6 -7.92 -2.87 2.79
N LEU A 7 -7.65 -3.11 1.52
CA LEU A 7 -8.66 -3.59 0.58
C LEU A 7 -8.52 -5.09 0.45
N ASN A 8 -9.59 -5.82 0.76
CA ASN A 8 -9.65 -7.26 0.56
C ASN A 8 -10.35 -7.53 -0.77
N GLY A 9 -10.09 -8.69 -1.35
CA GLY A 9 -10.74 -9.08 -2.59
C GLY A 9 -10.17 -8.42 -3.83
N THR A 10 -8.93 -7.95 -3.76
CA THR A 10 -8.23 -7.33 -4.90
C THR A 10 -7.31 -8.31 -5.63
N SER A 11 -7.51 -9.60 -5.43
CA SER A 11 -6.63 -10.62 -5.97
C SER A 11 -6.60 -10.67 -7.50
N ASP A 12 -7.63 -10.14 -8.16
CA ASP A 12 -7.66 -10.03 -9.61
C ASP A 12 -6.91 -8.81 -10.15
N ASN A 13 -6.43 -7.95 -9.27
CA ASN A 13 -5.57 -6.83 -9.63
C ASN A 13 -4.14 -7.32 -9.79
N ASP A 14 -3.66 -7.30 -11.01
CA ASP A 14 -2.36 -7.88 -11.35
C ASP A 14 -1.39 -6.77 -11.73
N PRO A 15 -0.24 -6.64 -11.04
CA PRO A 15 0.75 -5.61 -11.39
C PRO A 15 1.33 -5.80 -12.79
N ARG A 16 1.27 -7.02 -13.33
CA ARG A 16 1.75 -7.29 -14.69
C ARG A 16 0.94 -6.55 -15.74
N SER A 17 -0.33 -6.26 -15.46
CA SER A 17 -1.16 -5.45 -16.36
C SER A 17 -0.65 -4.02 -16.47
N LYS A 18 0.16 -3.57 -15.51
CA LYS A 18 0.81 -2.26 -15.50
C LYS A 18 2.26 -2.32 -15.97
N GLY A 19 2.73 -3.49 -16.39
CA GLY A 19 4.10 -3.67 -16.87
C GLY A 19 5.12 -3.97 -15.79
N TYR A 20 4.69 -4.40 -14.60
CA TYR A 20 5.57 -4.70 -13.48
C TYR A 20 5.34 -6.11 -12.95
N PRO A 21 6.41 -6.82 -12.53
CA PRO A 21 6.26 -8.20 -12.04
C PRO A 21 5.59 -8.28 -10.67
N THR A 22 5.71 -7.24 -9.84
CA THR A 22 5.14 -7.20 -8.48
C THR A 22 4.71 -5.79 -8.15
N TRP A 23 3.85 -5.65 -7.14
CA TRP A 23 3.49 -4.33 -6.63
C TRP A 23 4.67 -3.62 -5.97
N LYS A 24 5.63 -4.38 -5.43
CA LYS A 24 6.87 -3.81 -4.92
C LYS A 24 7.63 -3.11 -6.04
N ALA A 25 7.79 -3.78 -7.19
CA ALA A 25 8.47 -3.20 -8.34
C ALA A 25 7.73 -1.98 -8.88
N PHE A 26 6.40 -2.04 -8.91
CA PHE A 26 5.56 -0.92 -9.31
C PHE A 26 5.81 0.29 -8.41
N TRP A 27 5.80 0.08 -7.09
CA TRP A 27 6.00 1.15 -6.12
C TRP A 27 7.39 1.75 -6.25
N GLU A 28 8.42 0.91 -6.38
CA GLU A 28 9.81 1.38 -6.52
C GLU A 28 10.00 2.20 -7.79
N ALA A 29 9.37 1.77 -8.88
CA ALA A 29 9.45 2.51 -10.14
C ALA A 29 8.76 3.87 -10.05
N LYS A 30 7.62 3.93 -9.38
CA LYS A 30 6.84 5.17 -9.28
C LYS A 30 7.46 6.18 -8.32
N THR A 31 8.11 5.72 -7.26
CA THR A 31 8.68 6.61 -6.25
C THR A 31 10.16 6.91 -6.49
N GLY A 32 10.86 6.05 -7.22
CA GLY A 32 12.31 6.14 -7.35
C GLY A 32 13.05 5.78 -6.06
N ARG A 33 12.36 5.15 -5.10
CA ARG A 33 12.93 4.75 -3.81
C ARG A 33 12.89 3.24 -3.64
N GLU A 34 13.79 2.74 -2.80
CA GLU A 34 13.77 1.32 -2.44
C GLU A 34 12.65 1.02 -1.45
N PHE A 35 12.06 -0.15 -1.59
CA PHE A 35 11.04 -0.69 -0.71
C PHE A 35 11.72 -1.11 0.60
N ASP A 36 11.59 -0.32 1.63
CA ASP A 36 12.40 -0.46 2.84
C ASP A 36 11.55 -0.75 4.06
N ASP A 37 11.21 0.25 4.84
CA ASP A 37 10.48 0.06 6.10
C ASP A 37 8.98 -0.02 5.88
N CYS A 38 8.31 -0.79 6.75
CA CYS A 38 6.85 -0.79 6.80
C CYS A 38 6.34 0.63 7.07
N SER A 39 5.39 1.08 6.27
CA SER A 39 4.87 2.45 6.34
C SER A 39 3.91 2.68 7.50
N CYS A 40 3.44 1.61 8.14
CA CYS A 40 2.47 1.70 9.23
C CYS A 40 3.06 2.44 10.43
N LYS A 41 2.31 3.41 10.96
CA LYS A 41 2.74 4.19 12.11
C LYS A 41 3.08 3.29 13.29
N GLY A 42 4.26 3.51 13.86
CA GLY A 42 4.73 2.75 15.02
C GLY A 42 5.30 1.37 14.70
N CYS A 43 5.31 0.96 13.43
CA CYS A 43 5.87 -0.32 13.03
C CYS A 43 7.33 -0.12 12.61
N THR A 44 8.21 -0.97 13.17
CA THR A 44 9.65 -0.92 12.86
C THR A 44 10.09 -2.07 11.98
N ALA A 45 9.17 -2.92 11.56
CA ALA A 45 9.50 -4.06 10.71
C ALA A 45 9.82 -3.61 9.28
N SER A 46 10.54 -4.46 8.55
CA SER A 46 10.78 -4.22 7.13
C SER A 46 9.52 -4.51 6.33
N ALA A 47 9.29 -3.72 5.30
CA ALA A 47 8.19 -3.95 4.38
C ALA A 47 8.48 -5.16 3.50
N THR A 48 7.49 -6.01 3.31
CA THR A 48 7.63 -7.22 2.50
C THR A 48 6.57 -7.31 1.39
N VAL A 49 5.51 -6.52 1.47
CA VAL A 49 4.41 -6.58 0.49
C VAL A 49 4.00 -5.19 0.05
N GLY A 50 3.64 -5.06 -1.21
CA GLY A 50 2.98 -3.87 -1.72
C GLY A 50 1.48 -4.02 -1.48
N ALA A 51 1.01 -3.42 -0.41
CA ALA A 51 -0.37 -3.60 0.04
C ALA A 51 -1.31 -2.66 -0.69
N HIS A 52 -2.50 -3.16 -1.02
CA HIS A 52 -3.57 -2.33 -1.57
C HIS A 52 -4.34 -1.70 -0.43
N VAL A 53 -4.40 -0.38 -0.41
CA VAL A 53 -5.15 0.36 0.61
C VAL A 53 -6.00 1.44 -0.05
N GLN A 54 -6.98 1.91 0.72
CA GLN A 54 -7.83 3.03 0.34
C GLN A 54 -7.82 4.03 1.50
N LYS A 55 -7.90 5.32 1.19
CA LYS A 55 -7.96 6.34 2.25
C LYS A 55 -9.26 6.20 3.03
N ALA A 56 -9.15 6.17 4.36
CA ALA A 56 -10.27 5.88 5.22
C ALA A 56 -11.21 7.08 5.41
N ASP A 57 -10.66 8.27 5.55
CA ASP A 57 -11.41 9.48 5.89
C ASP A 57 -11.58 10.42 4.70
N SER A 58 -11.67 9.87 3.50
CA SER A 58 -11.70 10.68 2.29
C SER A 58 -12.77 10.18 1.33
N SER A 59 -13.30 11.07 0.52
CA SER A 59 -14.16 10.70 -0.59
C SER A 59 -13.36 10.10 -1.75
N ASP A 60 -12.04 10.12 -1.65
CA ASP A 60 -11.13 9.55 -2.63
C ASP A 60 -11.28 8.02 -2.62
N ARG A 61 -11.75 7.46 -3.73
CA ARG A 61 -11.97 6.02 -3.88
C ARG A 61 -10.85 5.33 -4.62
N LYS A 62 -9.76 6.02 -4.89
CA LYS A 62 -8.63 5.44 -5.59
C LYS A 62 -7.94 4.39 -4.73
N TRP A 63 -7.35 3.42 -5.40
CA TRP A 63 -6.52 2.42 -4.74
C TRP A 63 -5.08 2.90 -4.71
N TYR A 64 -4.41 2.61 -3.61
CA TYR A 64 -3.01 2.99 -3.43
C TYR A 64 -2.20 1.77 -3.06
N ILE A 65 -0.94 1.77 -3.46
CA ILE A 65 0.03 0.77 -3.02
C ILE A 65 0.90 1.43 -1.97
N VAL A 66 1.15 0.71 -0.88
CA VAL A 66 1.98 1.19 0.21
C VAL A 66 2.83 0.03 0.74
N PRO A 67 4.10 0.30 1.14
CA PRO A 67 4.94 -0.78 1.69
C PRO A 67 4.48 -1.16 3.09
N LEU A 68 4.14 -2.42 3.29
CA LEU A 68 3.74 -2.94 4.60
C LEU A 68 4.46 -4.25 4.89
N CYS A 69 4.68 -4.53 6.18
CA CYS A 69 5.07 -5.87 6.60
C CYS A 69 3.83 -6.77 6.58
N ARG A 70 4.05 -8.08 6.69
CA ARG A 70 2.94 -9.04 6.63
C ARG A 70 1.92 -8.81 7.73
N ALA A 71 2.39 -8.50 8.94
CA ALA A 71 1.49 -8.29 10.08
C ALA A 71 0.53 -7.13 9.82
N CYS A 72 1.06 -6.00 9.31
CA CYS A 72 0.22 -4.84 9.00
C CYS A 72 -0.70 -5.11 7.82
N ASN A 73 -0.23 -5.88 6.84
CA ASN A 73 -1.04 -6.23 5.67
C ASN A 73 -2.20 -7.17 6.03
N LYS A 74 -2.11 -7.87 7.16
CA LYS A 74 -3.17 -8.77 7.63
C LYS A 74 -4.26 -8.08 8.41
N LYS A 75 -4.15 -6.77 8.66
CA LYS A 75 -5.20 -6.02 9.35
C LYS A 75 -6.51 -6.11 8.56
N GLY A 76 -7.61 -6.23 9.28
CA GLY A 76 -8.92 -6.36 8.64
C GLY A 76 -9.30 -5.13 7.83
N LYS A 77 -10.19 -5.31 6.85
CA LYS A 77 -10.61 -4.22 5.97
C LYS A 77 -11.35 -3.11 6.70
N GLU A 78 -11.84 -3.39 7.90
CA GLU A 78 -12.53 -2.39 8.74
C GLU A 78 -11.58 -1.70 9.70
N GLU A 79 -10.34 -2.14 9.78
CA GLU A 79 -9.37 -1.56 10.70
C GLU A 79 -8.64 -0.39 10.02
N VAL A 80 -8.79 0.80 10.62
CA VAL A 80 -8.12 2.01 10.14
C VAL A 80 -6.76 2.11 10.80
N PHE A 81 -5.74 2.38 10.00
CA PHE A 81 -4.39 2.61 10.51
C PHE A 81 -3.74 3.73 9.70
N GLU A 82 -2.62 4.24 10.19
CA GLU A 82 -1.95 5.36 9.53
C GLU A 82 -0.68 4.92 8.83
N VAL A 83 -0.43 5.50 7.66
CA VAL A 83 0.80 5.28 6.88
C VAL A 83 1.38 6.64 6.50
N ARG A 84 2.65 6.62 6.09
CA ARG A 84 3.33 7.85 5.64
C ARG A 84 2.74 8.32 4.32
N ASP A 85 2.46 9.61 4.24
CA ASP A 85 1.83 10.22 3.05
C ASP A 85 2.64 9.98 1.78
N ASN A 86 3.96 10.11 1.89
CA ASN A 86 4.85 9.98 0.73
C ASN A 86 5.00 8.55 0.23
N ASP A 87 4.48 7.59 0.97
CA ASP A 87 4.55 6.18 0.59
C ASP A 87 3.33 5.70 -0.18
N LEU A 88 2.30 6.53 -0.28
CA LEU A 88 1.07 6.17 -1.00
C LEU A 88 1.25 6.44 -2.49
N VAL A 89 1.09 5.40 -3.30
CA VAL A 89 1.21 5.50 -4.77
C VAL A 89 -0.11 5.05 -5.39
N ALA A 90 -0.76 5.96 -6.11
CA ALA A 90 -2.04 5.66 -6.75
C ALA A 90 -1.86 4.63 -7.87
N VAL A 91 -2.74 3.64 -7.89
CA VAL A 91 -2.70 2.59 -8.93
C VAL A 91 -3.29 3.10 -10.24
N ASN A 92 -4.31 3.93 -10.16
CA ASN A 92 -5.07 4.39 -11.32
C ASN A 92 -4.82 5.87 -11.60
N SER A 93 -3.61 6.29 -11.52
CA SER A 93 -3.28 7.69 -11.84
C SER A 93 -3.07 7.89 -13.33
#